data_5a78c301d0edaaeb31a488997197dd41
#
_entry.id   5a78c301d0edaaeb31a488997197dd41
#
_cell.length_a   1.000
_cell.length_b   1.000
_cell.length_c   1.000
_cell.angle_alpha   90.00
_cell.angle_beta   90.00
_cell.angle_gamma   90.00
#
_symmetry.space_group_name_H-M   'P 1'
#
loop_
_entity.id
_entity.type
_entity.pdbx_description
1 polymer ?
#
loop_
_entity_poly.entity_id
_entity_poly.type
_entity_poly.pdbx_seq_one_letter_code
_entity_poly.pdbx_strand_id
1 'polypeptide(L)'
;NLEQLKQEQKDEKKKKKIKRLEKKEKEAAKNEKLLKELEELTKKLEKEELFDKADKLKQQAKTQQKSLEQLVELTKRYYVEQKAEQLSDKLDKLADKQDKLADKENPSKKEQEKLSKEFEDLKKELDELEKENKELKDPMEIPNDKKKKKEVDQEQEKAEDNLDKK
;
A
#
# COMPACT_ATOMS: atom_id res chain seq x y z
N ASN A 1 3.09 -60.04 19.57
CA ASN A 1 3.87 -59.74 20.75
C ASN A 1 3.44 -58.40 21.36
N LEU A 2 2.94 -58.44 22.61
CA LEU A 2 2.39 -57.33 23.35
C LEU A 2 3.40 -56.20 23.59
N GLU A 3 4.67 -56.53 23.76
CA GLU A 3 5.75 -55.54 23.95
C GLU A 3 6.01 -54.72 22.69
N GLN A 4 5.97 -55.33 21.51
CA GLN A 4 6.13 -54.66 20.24
C GLN A 4 4.97 -53.72 19.98
N LEU A 5 3.74 -54.11 20.29
CA LEU A 5 2.54 -53.25 20.16
C LEU A 5 2.60 -52.03 21.09
N LYS A 6 3.07 -52.23 22.33
CA LYS A 6 3.27 -51.11 23.26
C LYS A 6 4.33 -50.14 22.78
N GLN A 7 5.41 -50.64 22.18
CA GLN A 7 6.48 -49.78 21.65
C GLN A 7 6.00 -49.02 20.41
N GLU A 8 5.27 -49.62 19.52
CA GLU A 8 4.66 -48.98 18.35
C GLU A 8 3.70 -47.87 18.75
N GLN A 9 2.86 -48.09 19.78
CA GLN A 9 1.95 -47.07 20.30
C GLN A 9 2.70 -45.90 20.92
N LYS A 10 3.80 -46.15 21.64
CA LYS A 10 4.65 -45.08 22.19
C LYS A 10 5.31 -44.25 21.08
N ASP A 11 5.79 -44.90 20.03
CA ASP A 11 6.43 -44.21 18.90
C ASP A 11 5.42 -43.37 18.11
N GLU A 12 4.20 -43.86 17.93
CA GLU A 12 3.12 -43.07 17.31
C GLU A 12 2.74 -41.83 18.13
N LYS A 13 2.66 -41.97 19.47
CA LYS A 13 2.39 -40.85 20.37
C LYS A 13 3.49 -39.79 20.29
N LYS A 14 4.75 -40.21 20.26
CA LYS A 14 5.90 -39.33 20.09
C LYS A 14 5.85 -38.59 18.76
N LYS A 15 5.58 -39.30 17.67
CA LYS A 15 5.41 -38.69 16.33
C LYS A 15 4.30 -37.64 16.30
N LYS A 16 3.15 -37.93 16.91
CA LYS A 16 2.04 -36.97 17.02
C LYS A 16 2.41 -35.72 17.81
N LYS A 17 3.14 -35.88 18.93
CA LYS A 17 3.63 -34.75 19.72
C LYS A 17 4.61 -33.89 18.94
N ILE A 18 5.55 -34.50 18.23
CA ILE A 18 6.52 -33.78 17.38
C ILE A 18 5.80 -32.97 16.29
N LYS A 19 4.84 -33.59 15.59
CA LYS A 19 4.04 -32.91 14.57
C LYS A 19 3.27 -31.71 15.13
N ARG A 20 2.70 -31.85 16.34
CA ARG A 20 1.99 -30.73 17.01
C ARG A 20 2.95 -29.61 17.37
N LEU A 21 4.15 -29.93 17.88
CA LEU A 21 5.17 -28.91 18.19
C LEU A 21 5.66 -28.21 16.94
N GLU A 22 5.95 -28.94 15.87
CA GLU A 22 6.35 -28.37 14.59
C GLU A 22 5.28 -27.43 14.03
N LYS A 23 4.00 -27.83 14.12
CA LYS A 23 2.87 -27.00 13.69
C LYS A 23 2.77 -25.71 14.50
N LYS A 24 2.93 -25.80 15.84
CA LYS A 24 2.93 -24.63 16.73
C LYS A 24 4.09 -23.70 16.43
N GLU A 25 5.28 -24.23 16.19
CA GLU A 25 6.45 -23.44 15.81
C GLU A 25 6.23 -22.70 14.48
N LYS A 26 5.66 -23.36 13.48
CA LYS A 26 5.30 -22.74 12.20
C LYS A 26 4.27 -21.63 12.37
N GLU A 27 3.24 -21.85 13.18
CA GLU A 27 2.22 -20.83 13.48
C GLU A 27 2.83 -19.63 14.21
N ALA A 28 3.68 -19.89 15.20
CA ALA A 28 4.38 -18.83 15.94
C ALA A 28 5.30 -18.02 15.03
N ALA A 29 6.05 -18.67 14.14
CA ALA A 29 6.90 -18.00 13.17
C ALA A 29 6.08 -17.16 12.17
N LYS A 30 4.96 -17.69 11.71
CA LYS A 30 4.02 -16.99 10.82
C LYS A 30 3.44 -15.75 11.50
N ASN A 31 3.01 -15.89 12.77
CA ASN A 31 2.46 -14.78 13.56
C ASN A 31 3.51 -13.70 13.81
N GLU A 32 4.74 -14.08 14.11
CA GLU A 32 5.85 -13.13 14.28
C GLU A 32 6.11 -12.32 13.00
N LYS A 33 6.11 -13.00 11.86
CA LYS A 33 6.26 -12.36 10.55
C LYS A 33 5.12 -11.37 10.26
N LEU A 34 3.87 -11.77 10.54
CA LEU A 34 2.69 -10.92 10.36
C LEU A 34 2.71 -9.70 11.29
N LEU A 35 3.16 -9.86 12.53
CA LEU A 35 3.32 -8.74 13.47
C LEU A 35 4.36 -7.73 12.98
N LYS A 36 5.48 -8.20 12.44
CA LYS A 36 6.50 -7.32 11.85
C LYS A 36 5.95 -6.57 10.64
N GLU A 37 5.22 -7.27 9.78
CA GLU A 37 4.57 -6.68 8.61
C GLU A 37 3.57 -5.60 9.01
N LEU A 38 2.76 -5.87 10.04
CA LEU A 38 1.80 -4.90 10.58
C LEU A 38 2.52 -3.67 11.16
N GLU A 39 3.60 -3.88 11.89
CA GLU A 39 4.42 -2.81 12.45
C GLU A 39 5.03 -1.92 11.36
N GLU A 40 5.57 -2.52 10.31
CA GLU A 40 6.12 -1.80 9.14
C GLU A 40 5.05 -0.99 8.42
N LEU A 41 3.85 -1.57 8.22
CA LEU A 41 2.72 -0.86 7.62
C LEU A 41 2.27 0.33 8.47
N THR A 42 2.23 0.15 9.79
CA THR A 42 1.88 1.21 10.73
C THR A 42 2.88 2.37 10.65
N LYS A 43 4.17 2.05 10.65
CA LYS A 43 5.23 3.05 10.49
C LYS A 43 5.13 3.79 9.15
N LYS A 44 4.82 3.08 8.09
CA LYS A 44 4.64 3.65 6.75
C LYS A 44 3.45 4.61 6.72
N LEU A 45 2.33 4.24 7.32
CA LEU A 45 1.15 5.11 7.46
C LEU A 45 1.48 6.38 8.25
N GLU A 46 2.22 6.27 9.34
CA GLU A 46 2.66 7.43 10.14
C GLU A 46 3.60 8.34 9.35
N LYS A 47 4.60 7.76 8.68
CA LYS A 47 5.58 8.51 7.90
C LYS A 47 4.95 9.29 6.75
N GLU A 48 3.96 8.71 6.09
CA GLU A 48 3.27 9.33 4.96
C GLU A 48 2.05 10.16 5.36
N GLU A 49 1.81 10.32 6.67
CA GLU A 49 0.71 11.11 7.23
C GLU A 49 -0.68 10.62 6.78
N LEU A 50 -0.86 9.31 6.72
CA LEU A 50 -2.09 8.67 6.25
C LEU A 50 -2.99 8.14 7.37
N PHE A 51 -2.77 8.59 8.62
CA PHE A 51 -3.47 8.09 9.80
C PHE A 51 -4.79 8.78 10.12
N ASP A 52 -5.23 9.76 9.34
CA ASP A 52 -6.39 10.62 9.63
C ASP A 52 -7.70 9.85 9.85
N LYS A 53 -7.81 8.66 9.26
CA LYS A 53 -9.01 7.79 9.38
C LYS A 53 -8.71 6.48 10.13
N ALA A 54 -7.67 6.45 10.95
CA ALA A 54 -7.28 5.27 11.72
C ALA A 54 -8.38 4.76 12.66
N ASP A 55 -9.25 5.63 13.15
CA ASP A 55 -10.39 5.25 13.97
C ASP A 55 -11.33 4.29 13.26
N LYS A 56 -11.57 4.50 11.97
CA LYS A 56 -12.36 3.59 11.12
C LYS A 56 -11.71 2.21 11.05
N LEU A 57 -10.39 2.15 10.90
CA LEU A 57 -9.63 0.89 10.88
C LEU A 57 -9.72 0.16 12.23
N LYS A 58 -9.59 0.88 13.34
CA LYS A 58 -9.72 0.34 14.69
C LYS A 58 -11.13 -0.20 14.95
N GLN A 59 -12.17 0.50 14.52
CA GLN A 59 -13.55 0.05 14.63
C GLN A 59 -13.80 -1.24 13.86
N GLN A 60 -13.33 -1.32 12.63
CA GLN A 60 -13.45 -2.53 11.82
C GLN A 60 -12.72 -3.73 12.44
N ALA A 61 -11.54 -3.51 13.01
CA ALA A 61 -10.78 -4.54 13.70
C ALA A 61 -11.50 -5.04 14.97
N LYS A 62 -12.15 -4.15 15.73
CA LYS A 62 -12.88 -4.50 16.97
C LYS A 62 -14.20 -5.21 16.70
N THR A 63 -14.97 -4.76 15.71
CA THR A 63 -16.30 -5.30 15.44
C THR A 63 -16.29 -6.65 14.75
N GLN A 64 -15.22 -7.03 14.07
CA GLN A 64 -15.16 -8.24 13.27
C GLN A 64 -14.25 -9.33 13.84
N GLN A 65 -13.64 -9.15 15.01
CA GLN A 65 -12.72 -10.12 15.64
C GLN A 65 -11.79 -10.79 14.62
N LYS A 66 -11.09 -9.98 13.84
CA LYS A 66 -10.24 -10.45 12.75
C LYS A 66 -8.98 -11.13 13.24
N SER A 67 -8.57 -12.19 12.56
CA SER A 67 -7.26 -12.82 12.73
C SER A 67 -6.14 -11.83 12.37
N LEU A 68 -4.92 -12.11 12.79
CA LEU A 68 -3.76 -11.28 12.49
C LEU A 68 -3.54 -11.15 10.98
N GLU A 69 -3.74 -12.22 10.23
CA GLU A 69 -3.65 -12.23 8.76
C GLU A 69 -4.67 -11.29 8.12
N GLN A 70 -5.91 -11.34 8.59
CA GLN A 70 -6.98 -10.44 8.14
C GLN A 70 -6.69 -8.98 8.51
N LEU A 71 -6.10 -8.74 9.69
CA LEU A 71 -5.73 -7.41 10.12
C LEU A 71 -4.62 -6.80 9.25
N VAL A 72 -3.61 -7.60 8.90
CA VAL A 72 -2.55 -7.17 7.97
C VAL A 72 -3.16 -6.80 6.61
N GLU A 73 -4.04 -7.64 6.07
CA GLU A 73 -4.70 -7.37 4.78
C GLU A 73 -5.57 -6.11 4.84
N LEU A 74 -6.33 -5.95 5.91
CA LEU A 74 -7.15 -4.74 6.14
C LEU A 74 -6.29 -3.48 6.19
N THR A 75 -5.14 -3.55 6.85
CA THR A 75 -4.20 -2.42 6.95
C THR A 75 -3.57 -2.09 5.60
N LYS A 76 -3.23 -3.08 4.79
CA LYS A 76 -2.75 -2.89 3.42
C LYS A 76 -3.81 -2.21 2.55
N ARG A 77 -5.05 -2.65 2.63
CA ARG A 77 -6.17 -2.04 1.90
C ARG A 77 -6.38 -0.59 2.33
N TYR A 78 -6.33 -0.33 3.62
CA TYR A 78 -6.41 1.02 4.17
C TYR A 78 -5.30 1.92 3.62
N TYR A 79 -4.07 1.44 3.60
CA TYR A 79 -2.93 2.16 3.03
C TYR A 79 -3.17 2.52 1.56
N VAL A 80 -3.57 1.55 0.74
CA VAL A 80 -3.83 1.77 -0.69
C VAL A 80 -4.94 2.80 -0.89
N GLU A 81 -6.02 2.71 -0.13
CA GLU A 81 -7.15 3.64 -0.20
C GLU A 81 -6.74 5.07 0.17
N GLN A 82 -6.04 5.24 1.29
CA GLN A 82 -5.58 6.55 1.75
C GLN A 82 -4.52 7.15 0.83
N LYS A 83 -3.61 6.34 0.33
CA LYS A 83 -2.59 6.76 -0.63
C LYS A 83 -3.22 7.22 -1.95
N ALA A 84 -4.21 6.49 -2.45
CA ALA A 84 -4.95 6.88 -3.66
C ALA A 84 -5.60 8.26 -3.50
N GLU A 85 -6.23 8.52 -2.36
CA GLU A 85 -6.83 9.82 -2.04
C GLU A 85 -5.78 10.93 -1.96
N GLN A 86 -4.66 10.67 -1.30
CA GLN A 86 -3.54 11.61 -1.19
C GLN A 86 -2.97 11.98 -2.56
N LEU A 87 -2.74 10.98 -3.43
CA LEU A 87 -2.20 11.21 -4.77
C LEU A 87 -3.20 11.94 -5.67
N SER A 88 -4.49 11.67 -5.50
CA SER A 88 -5.56 12.41 -6.18
C SER A 88 -5.52 13.90 -5.83
N ASP A 89 -5.40 14.21 -4.55
CA ASP A 89 -5.32 15.60 -4.07
C ASP A 89 -4.03 16.28 -4.56
N LYS A 90 -2.92 15.56 -4.59
CA LYS A 90 -1.67 16.08 -5.17
C LYS A 90 -1.81 16.42 -6.64
N LEU A 91 -2.46 15.54 -7.41
CA LEU A 91 -2.71 15.78 -8.84
C LEU A 91 -3.53 17.04 -9.06
N ASP A 92 -4.60 17.20 -8.29
CA ASP A 92 -5.48 18.39 -8.39
C ASP A 92 -4.70 19.68 -8.09
N LYS A 93 -3.85 19.65 -7.06
CA LYS A 93 -3.00 20.80 -6.71
C LYS A 93 -1.95 21.10 -7.78
N LEU A 94 -1.33 20.08 -8.36
CA LEU A 94 -0.34 20.26 -9.43
C LEU A 94 -1.00 20.80 -10.71
N ALA A 95 -2.19 20.30 -11.05
CA ALA A 95 -2.96 20.79 -12.19
C ALA A 95 -3.32 22.27 -12.01
N ASP A 96 -3.75 22.67 -10.82
CA ASP A 96 -4.02 24.08 -10.47
C ASP A 96 -2.77 24.95 -10.63
N LYS A 97 -1.63 24.50 -10.14
CA LYS A 97 -0.35 25.20 -10.28
C LYS A 97 0.04 25.35 -11.74
N GLN A 98 -0.17 24.32 -12.55
CA GLN A 98 0.13 24.35 -13.98
C GLN A 98 -0.76 25.36 -14.71
N ASP A 99 -2.05 25.39 -14.41
CA ASP A 99 -3.00 26.32 -15.00
C ASP A 99 -2.63 27.77 -14.64
N LYS A 100 -2.29 28.04 -13.38
CA LYS A 100 -1.83 29.35 -12.94
C LYS A 100 -0.53 29.79 -13.61
N LEU A 101 0.40 28.86 -13.79
CA LEU A 101 1.66 29.15 -14.45
C LEU A 101 1.46 29.45 -15.94
N ALA A 102 0.56 28.73 -16.61
CA ALA A 102 0.21 28.95 -18.01
C ALA A 102 -0.43 30.31 -18.24
N ASP A 103 -1.18 30.84 -17.25
CA ASP A 103 -1.85 32.14 -17.33
C ASP A 103 -0.92 33.32 -17.06
N LYS A 104 0.29 33.11 -16.56
CA LYS A 104 1.27 34.19 -16.36
C LYS A 104 1.79 34.72 -17.68
N GLU A 105 1.93 36.06 -17.80
CA GLU A 105 2.50 36.70 -18.97
C GLU A 105 3.95 36.29 -19.24
N ASN A 106 4.74 36.14 -18.17
CA ASN A 106 6.13 35.71 -18.23
C ASN A 106 6.37 34.53 -17.29
N PRO A 107 5.95 33.30 -17.66
CA PRO A 107 6.17 32.14 -16.80
C PRO A 107 7.67 31.82 -16.68
N SER A 108 8.12 31.60 -15.47
CA SER A 108 9.50 31.24 -15.20
C SER A 108 9.80 29.82 -15.69
N LYS A 109 10.85 29.66 -16.47
CA LYS A 109 11.36 28.37 -16.91
C LYS A 109 11.70 27.47 -15.72
N LYS A 110 12.28 28.06 -14.67
CA LYS A 110 12.65 27.36 -13.43
C LYS A 110 11.42 26.83 -12.67
N GLU A 111 10.33 27.61 -12.60
CA GLU A 111 9.06 27.19 -12.01
C GLU A 111 8.44 26.04 -12.81
N GLN A 112 8.50 26.11 -14.15
CA GLN A 112 7.98 25.06 -15.02
C GLN A 112 8.77 23.76 -14.90
N GLU A 113 10.09 23.82 -14.82
CA GLU A 113 10.97 22.65 -14.62
C GLU A 113 10.69 21.96 -13.28
N LYS A 114 10.50 22.75 -12.22
CA LYS A 114 10.14 22.26 -10.89
C LYS A 114 8.78 21.54 -10.91
N LEU A 115 7.81 22.14 -11.56
CA LEU A 115 6.47 21.58 -11.67
C LEU A 115 6.45 20.29 -12.50
N SER A 116 7.19 20.26 -13.59
CA SER A 116 7.36 19.05 -14.42
C SER A 116 7.96 17.88 -13.64
N LYS A 117 8.93 18.18 -12.78
CA LYS A 117 9.54 17.18 -11.90
C LYS A 117 8.54 16.65 -10.87
N GLU A 118 7.71 17.52 -10.30
CA GLU A 118 6.67 17.12 -9.36
C GLU A 118 5.63 16.20 -10.03
N PHE A 119 5.26 16.46 -11.28
CA PHE A 119 4.39 15.57 -12.06
C PHE A 119 5.04 14.20 -12.32
N GLU A 120 6.32 14.19 -12.65
CA GLU A 120 7.05 12.96 -12.86
C GLU A 120 7.14 12.10 -11.60
N ASP A 121 7.41 12.72 -10.45
CA ASP A 121 7.43 12.06 -9.15
C ASP A 121 6.05 11.50 -8.79
N LEU A 122 4.98 12.24 -9.06
CA LEU A 122 3.60 11.78 -8.86
C LEU A 122 3.29 10.55 -9.70
N LYS A 123 3.72 10.53 -10.95
CA LYS A 123 3.55 9.38 -11.86
C LYS A 123 4.22 8.13 -11.31
N LYS A 124 5.42 8.26 -10.75
CA LYS A 124 6.13 7.14 -10.09
C LYS A 124 5.37 6.64 -8.87
N GLU A 125 4.86 7.53 -8.04
CA GLU A 125 4.06 7.18 -6.86
C GLU A 125 2.76 6.45 -7.26
N LEU A 126 2.10 6.87 -8.34
CA LEU A 126 0.91 6.19 -8.88
C LEU A 126 1.24 4.79 -9.38
N ASP A 127 2.37 4.60 -10.05
CA ASP A 127 2.82 3.28 -10.51
C ASP A 127 3.13 2.34 -9.33
N GLU A 128 3.75 2.83 -8.28
CA GLU A 128 4.00 2.08 -7.05
C GLU A 128 2.69 1.68 -6.36
N LEU A 129 1.73 2.59 -6.30
CA LEU A 129 0.41 2.32 -5.72
C LEU A 129 -0.33 1.22 -6.49
N GLU A 130 -0.26 1.24 -7.81
CA GLU A 130 -0.86 0.21 -8.66
C GLU A 130 -0.26 -1.17 -8.37
N LYS A 131 1.05 -1.26 -8.18
CA LYS A 131 1.73 -2.50 -7.79
C LYS A 131 1.28 -2.99 -6.43
N GLU A 132 1.22 -2.10 -5.44
CA GLU A 132 0.78 -2.43 -4.08
C GLU A 132 -0.67 -2.90 -4.07
N ASN A 133 -1.53 -2.30 -4.88
CA ASN A 133 -2.92 -2.73 -5.03
C ASN A 133 -3.03 -4.14 -5.62
N LYS A 134 -2.21 -4.46 -6.60
CA LYS A 134 -2.18 -5.81 -7.22
C LYS A 134 -1.70 -6.89 -6.27
N GLU A 135 -0.92 -6.54 -5.26
CA GLU A 135 -0.45 -7.46 -4.21
C GLU A 135 -1.51 -7.79 -3.17
N LEU A 136 -2.62 -7.07 -3.14
CA LEU A 136 -3.75 -7.39 -2.27
C LEU A 136 -4.40 -8.70 -2.70
N LYS A 137 -4.93 -9.46 -1.74
CA LYS A 137 -5.67 -10.71 -2.02
C LYS A 137 -6.87 -10.47 -2.91
N ASP A 138 -7.54 -9.35 -2.72
CA ASP A 138 -8.66 -8.89 -3.53
C ASP A 138 -8.37 -7.44 -3.95
N PRO A 139 -7.70 -7.24 -5.10
CA PRO A 139 -7.34 -5.90 -5.54
C PRO A 139 -8.56 -4.98 -5.62
N MET A 140 -8.39 -3.77 -5.13
CA MET A 140 -9.44 -2.76 -5.18
C MET A 140 -9.50 -2.14 -6.57
N GLU A 141 -10.70 -1.82 -7.03
CA GLU A 141 -10.84 -0.88 -8.12
C GLU A 141 -10.50 0.51 -7.57
N ILE A 142 -9.35 1.04 -8.01
CA ILE A 142 -9.03 2.43 -7.73
C ILE A 142 -9.76 3.24 -8.80
N PRO A 143 -10.85 3.95 -8.45
CA PRO A 143 -11.61 4.68 -9.45
C PRO A 143 -10.71 5.70 -10.13
N ASN A 144 -10.63 5.63 -11.45
CA ASN A 144 -9.91 6.58 -12.29
C ASN A 144 -8.37 6.47 -12.29
N ASP A 145 -7.80 5.35 -11.91
CA ASP A 145 -6.33 5.17 -11.96
C ASP A 145 -5.78 5.45 -13.37
N LYS A 146 -6.37 4.81 -14.39
CA LYS A 146 -6.02 5.06 -15.81
C LYS A 146 -6.33 6.49 -16.24
N LYS A 147 -7.45 7.03 -15.81
CA LYS A 147 -7.86 8.40 -16.11
C LYS A 147 -6.90 9.41 -15.47
N LYS A 148 -6.49 9.18 -14.23
CA LYS A 148 -5.54 10.05 -13.53
C LYS A 148 -4.16 10.00 -14.14
N LYS A 149 -3.66 8.83 -14.52
CA LYS A 149 -2.40 8.71 -15.26
C LYS A 149 -2.44 9.48 -16.58
N LYS A 150 -3.55 9.40 -17.29
CA LYS A 150 -3.76 10.14 -18.53
C LYS A 150 -3.78 11.67 -18.28
N GLU A 151 -4.42 12.11 -17.21
CA GLU A 151 -4.41 13.52 -16.79
C GLU A 151 -2.99 14.00 -16.46
N VAL A 152 -2.21 13.18 -15.73
CA VAL A 152 -0.81 13.49 -15.44
C VAL A 152 0.00 13.62 -16.72
N ASP A 153 -0.13 12.66 -17.65
CA ASP A 153 0.56 12.69 -18.93
C ASP A 153 0.19 13.91 -19.75
N GLN A 154 -1.07 14.30 -19.77
CA GLN A 154 -1.54 15.52 -20.46
C GLN A 154 -0.96 16.79 -19.84
N GLU A 155 -0.90 16.89 -18.52
CA GLU A 155 -0.33 18.04 -17.83
C GLU A 155 1.20 18.11 -18.01
N GLN A 156 1.89 16.97 -18.03
CA GLN A 156 3.33 16.90 -18.35
C GLN A 156 3.58 17.39 -19.79
N GLU A 157 2.75 16.99 -20.73
CA GLU A 157 2.84 17.39 -22.14
C GLU A 157 2.67 18.91 -22.28
N LYS A 158 1.70 19.50 -21.60
CA LYS A 158 1.51 20.96 -21.53
C LYS A 158 2.74 21.66 -20.94
N ALA A 159 3.33 21.07 -19.89
CA ALA A 159 4.52 21.61 -19.26
C ALA A 159 5.71 21.61 -20.20
N GLU A 160 5.95 20.51 -20.93
CA GLU A 160 6.99 20.38 -21.94
C GLU A 160 6.78 21.37 -23.10
N ASP A 161 5.56 21.49 -23.61
CA ASP A 161 5.19 22.45 -24.66
C ASP A 161 5.47 23.89 -24.22
N ASN A 162 5.17 24.25 -22.97
CA ASN A 162 5.45 25.58 -22.42
C ASN A 162 6.96 25.86 -22.32
N LEU A 163 7.77 24.84 -22.05
CA LEU A 163 9.23 24.98 -22.03
C LEU A 163 9.81 25.17 -23.43
N ASP A 164 9.28 24.48 -24.44
CA ASP A 164 9.74 24.53 -25.82
C ASP A 164 9.38 25.87 -26.53
N LYS A 165 8.32 26.52 -26.10
CA LYS A 165 7.89 27.83 -26.63
C LYS A 165 8.75 29.02 -26.17
N LYS A 166 9.69 28.77 -25.31
CA LYS A 166 10.66 29.74 -24.83
C LYS A 166 12.03 29.51 -25.45
#